data_e53d02aabd372a83436816c41d1ce65e
#
_entry.id   e53d02aabd372a83436816c41d1ce65e
#
_cell.length_a   1.000
_cell.length_b   1.000
_cell.length_c   1.000
_cell.angle_alpha   90.00
_cell.angle_beta   90.00
_cell.angle_gamma   90.00
#
_symmetry.space_group_name_H-M   'P 1'
#
loop_
_entity.id
_entity.type
_entity.pdbx_description
1 polymer ?
#
loop_
_entity_poly.entity_id
_entity_poly.type
_entity_poly.pdbx_seq_one_letter_code
_entity_poly.pdbx_strand_id
1 'polypeptide(L)'
;VADLYVFSFKKDNDEFITAQKYTELSGSTISFSTLSGEQRIFAIGNVDYDMFPGLSERLESWLGNNHPSKSDLTSLLAEVGGDKAVQFANTTSLVSGLWNNEDDTKDYCTVKVDGTLVEKGKIYLKRVAAKVTFKIEVADGREFKLKSYQVCEVPKKVNVWEGSTSEEIVSYSTQELTISKDEGFFTFYMPENIANGKEGCNSADDREKLSKGSLRNSPPEGRVFTYVDKPATYV
;
A
#
# COMPACT_ATOMS: atom_id res chain seq x y z
N VAL A 1 -1.37 1.93 -14.85
CA VAL A 1 -1.37 0.60 -14.21
C VAL A 1 -0.82 -0.38 -15.23
N ALA A 2 0.23 -1.13 -14.86
CA ALA A 2 0.90 -2.06 -15.78
C ALA A 2 0.12 -3.37 -15.91
N ASP A 3 -0.45 -3.84 -14.83
CA ASP A 3 -1.32 -5.01 -14.72
C ASP A 3 -2.49 -4.70 -13.80
N LEU A 4 -3.61 -5.37 -13.98
CA LEU A 4 -4.79 -5.22 -13.15
C LEU A 4 -5.52 -6.56 -13.02
N TYR A 5 -5.72 -7.00 -11.79
CA TYR A 5 -6.57 -8.13 -11.44
C TYR A 5 -7.91 -7.61 -10.96
N VAL A 6 -8.98 -8.14 -11.51
CA VAL A 6 -10.36 -7.76 -11.16
C VAL A 6 -11.10 -8.99 -10.70
N PHE A 7 -11.74 -8.91 -9.53
CA PHE A 7 -12.51 -9.98 -8.91
C PHE A 7 -13.94 -9.53 -8.70
N SER A 8 -14.90 -10.39 -8.95
CA SER A 8 -16.31 -10.12 -8.73
C SER A 8 -16.96 -11.18 -7.85
N PHE A 9 -17.80 -10.72 -6.93
CA PHE A 9 -18.56 -11.54 -5.99
C PHE A 9 -20.02 -11.10 -5.99
N LYS A 10 -20.94 -12.03 -5.77
CA LYS A 10 -22.35 -11.72 -5.52
C LYS A 10 -22.47 -10.87 -4.26
N LYS A 11 -23.31 -9.84 -4.30
CA LYS A 11 -23.51 -8.93 -3.17
C LYS A 11 -24.19 -9.61 -1.97
N ASP A 12 -25.12 -10.49 -2.23
CA ASP A 12 -26.02 -11.08 -1.23
C ASP A 12 -25.38 -12.18 -0.39
N ASN A 13 -24.51 -12.98 -0.98
CA ASN A 13 -23.93 -14.16 -0.31
C ASN A 13 -22.41 -14.27 -0.44
N ASP A 14 -21.75 -13.23 -1.01
CA ASP A 14 -20.31 -13.17 -1.22
C ASP A 14 -19.71 -14.34 -2.05
N GLU A 15 -20.55 -15.02 -2.84
CA GLU A 15 -20.12 -16.08 -3.73
C GLU A 15 -19.26 -15.51 -4.88
N PHE A 16 -18.14 -16.15 -5.16
CA PHE A 16 -17.26 -15.80 -6.27
C PHE A 16 -17.99 -15.94 -7.61
N ILE A 17 -17.86 -14.94 -8.47
CA ILE A 17 -18.43 -14.96 -9.81
C ILE A 17 -17.33 -15.17 -10.84
N THR A 18 -16.34 -14.30 -10.88
CA THR A 18 -15.28 -14.35 -11.88
C THR A 18 -14.07 -13.51 -11.47
N ALA A 19 -12.93 -13.81 -12.07
CA ALA A 19 -11.73 -13.00 -12.00
C ALA A 19 -11.09 -12.87 -13.37
N GLN A 20 -10.50 -11.70 -13.66
CA GLN A 20 -9.79 -11.44 -14.90
C GLN A 20 -8.51 -10.65 -14.64
N LYS A 21 -7.47 -10.93 -15.41
CA LYS A 21 -6.23 -10.16 -15.46
C LYS A 21 -6.16 -9.35 -16.74
N TYR A 22 -5.74 -8.11 -16.60
CA TYR A 22 -5.47 -7.20 -17.70
C TYR A 22 -4.00 -6.79 -17.66
N THR A 23 -3.36 -6.79 -18.82
CA THR A 23 -1.99 -6.31 -19.01
C THR A 23 -2.00 -5.18 -20.04
N GLU A 24 -1.02 -4.31 -19.98
CA GLU A 24 -0.85 -3.21 -20.96
C GLU A 24 -2.09 -2.32 -21.09
N LEU A 25 -2.65 -1.89 -19.96
CA LEU A 25 -3.85 -1.04 -19.95
C LEU A 25 -3.61 0.29 -20.65
N SER A 26 -4.30 0.51 -21.76
CA SER A 26 -4.37 1.78 -22.46
C SER A 26 -5.65 2.52 -22.06
N GLY A 27 -5.54 3.50 -21.16
CA GLY A 27 -6.69 4.29 -20.73
C GLY A 27 -7.25 3.89 -19.36
N SER A 28 -8.43 4.39 -19.05
CA SER A 28 -9.09 4.25 -17.74
C SER A 28 -10.33 3.35 -17.76
N THR A 29 -10.62 2.73 -18.89
CA THR A 29 -11.82 1.88 -19.06
C THR A 29 -11.39 0.47 -19.44
N ILE A 30 -12.00 -0.51 -18.79
CA ILE A 30 -11.84 -1.93 -19.08
C ILE A 30 -13.20 -2.56 -19.41
N SER A 31 -13.19 -3.60 -20.21
CA SER A 31 -14.36 -4.48 -20.41
C SER A 31 -14.18 -5.70 -19.50
N PHE A 32 -15.18 -5.98 -18.70
CA PHE A 32 -15.16 -7.05 -17.71
C PHE A 32 -16.33 -8.01 -17.96
N SER A 33 -16.02 -9.30 -18.19
CA SER A 33 -17.05 -10.33 -18.41
C SER A 33 -17.51 -10.87 -17.06
N THR A 34 -18.83 -10.79 -16.81
CA THR A 34 -19.41 -11.21 -15.55
C THR A 34 -20.86 -11.71 -15.72
N LEU A 35 -21.47 -12.20 -14.65
CA LEU A 35 -22.87 -12.59 -14.62
C LEU A 35 -23.79 -11.39 -14.39
N SER A 36 -25.09 -11.55 -14.66
CA SER A 36 -26.10 -10.58 -14.25
C SER A 36 -26.36 -10.64 -12.76
N GLY A 37 -26.79 -9.52 -12.17
CA GLY A 37 -27.13 -9.40 -10.76
C GLY A 37 -26.34 -8.32 -10.04
N GLU A 38 -26.56 -8.21 -8.74
CA GLU A 38 -25.81 -7.28 -7.87
C GLU A 38 -24.45 -7.88 -7.48
N GLN A 39 -23.40 -7.10 -7.67
CA GLN A 39 -22.02 -7.58 -7.53
C GLN A 39 -21.12 -6.55 -6.86
N ARG A 40 -20.20 -7.03 -6.01
CA ARG A 40 -19.05 -6.27 -5.54
C ARG A 40 -17.84 -6.56 -6.42
N ILE A 41 -17.19 -5.52 -6.91
CA ILE A 41 -16.03 -5.63 -7.79
C ILE A 41 -14.81 -5.04 -7.09
N PHE A 42 -13.75 -5.81 -7.03
CA PHE A 42 -12.47 -5.49 -6.42
C PHE A 42 -11.40 -5.44 -7.51
N ALA A 43 -10.47 -4.51 -7.40
CA ALA A 43 -9.36 -4.41 -8.33
C ALA A 43 -8.03 -4.23 -7.59
N ILE A 44 -7.00 -4.96 -8.04
CA ILE A 44 -5.61 -4.87 -7.56
C ILE A 44 -4.72 -4.69 -8.78
N GLY A 45 -3.85 -3.73 -8.76
CA GLY A 45 -2.96 -3.47 -9.88
C GLY A 45 -1.51 -3.21 -9.48
N ASN A 46 -0.62 -3.29 -10.46
CA ASN A 46 0.82 -3.16 -10.30
C ASN A 46 1.43 -4.24 -9.39
N VAL A 47 0.96 -5.49 -9.57
CA VAL A 47 1.30 -6.63 -8.72
C VAL A 47 2.64 -7.26 -9.10
N ASP A 48 3.03 -7.17 -10.37
CA ASP A 48 4.25 -7.79 -10.92
C ASP A 48 5.55 -7.10 -10.47
N TYR A 49 5.44 -6.14 -9.56
CA TYR A 49 6.60 -5.49 -8.96
C TYR A 49 7.02 -6.19 -7.68
N ASP A 50 8.25 -6.62 -7.66
CA ASP A 50 8.92 -7.41 -6.61
C ASP A 50 8.92 -6.80 -5.19
N MET A 51 8.24 -5.67 -4.99
CA MET A 51 8.11 -5.07 -3.66
C MET A 51 7.34 -5.96 -2.69
N PHE A 52 6.40 -6.76 -3.21
CA PHE A 52 5.58 -7.68 -2.43
C PHE A 52 5.71 -9.11 -2.97
N PRO A 53 6.79 -9.83 -2.60
CA PRO A 53 7.05 -11.17 -3.12
C PRO A 53 5.92 -12.14 -2.76
N GLY A 54 5.59 -13.01 -3.72
CA GLY A 54 4.55 -14.03 -3.57
C GLY A 54 3.11 -13.53 -3.76
N LEU A 55 2.88 -12.21 -3.95
CA LEU A 55 1.55 -11.68 -4.18
C LEU A 55 1.05 -12.02 -5.59
N SER A 56 1.90 -11.89 -6.59
CA SER A 56 1.58 -12.23 -7.98
C SER A 56 1.17 -13.69 -8.12
N GLU A 57 1.95 -14.62 -7.59
CA GLU A 57 1.67 -16.05 -7.63
C GLU A 57 0.34 -16.39 -6.95
N ARG A 58 0.03 -15.73 -5.84
CA ARG A 58 -1.25 -15.92 -5.15
C ARG A 58 -2.42 -15.47 -6.01
N LEU A 59 -2.35 -14.28 -6.60
CA LEU A 59 -3.44 -13.75 -7.45
C LEU A 59 -3.58 -14.57 -8.73
N GLU A 60 -2.48 -15.03 -9.34
CA GLU A 60 -2.52 -15.92 -10.50
C GLU A 60 -3.21 -17.25 -10.16
N SER A 61 -2.96 -17.82 -8.98
CA SER A 61 -3.63 -19.04 -8.56
C SER A 61 -5.16 -18.86 -8.45
N TRP A 62 -5.61 -17.66 -8.15
CA TRP A 62 -7.04 -17.31 -8.03
C TRP A 62 -7.74 -17.08 -9.38
N LEU A 63 -6.99 -16.86 -10.46
CA LEU A 63 -7.57 -16.82 -11.83
C LEU A 63 -7.93 -18.22 -12.33
N GLY A 64 -7.30 -19.26 -11.81
CA GLY A 64 -7.53 -20.65 -12.19
C GLY A 64 -8.68 -21.30 -11.41
N ASN A 65 -8.47 -22.53 -10.96
CA ASN A 65 -9.49 -23.33 -10.28
C ASN A 65 -9.57 -23.08 -8.77
N ASN A 66 -8.65 -22.31 -8.21
CA ASN A 66 -8.58 -22.03 -6.78
C ASN A 66 -9.18 -20.65 -6.47
N HIS A 67 -10.50 -20.51 -6.66
CA HIS A 67 -11.18 -19.24 -6.47
C HIS A 67 -11.14 -18.80 -5.01
N PRO A 68 -10.82 -17.52 -4.72
CA PRO A 68 -10.83 -17.01 -3.36
C PRO A 68 -12.27 -16.86 -2.86
N SER A 69 -12.46 -17.03 -1.56
CA SER A 69 -13.62 -16.42 -0.91
C SER A 69 -13.45 -14.90 -0.85
N LYS A 70 -14.52 -14.15 -0.67
CA LYS A 70 -14.41 -12.71 -0.44
C LYS A 70 -13.57 -12.42 0.80
N SER A 71 -13.68 -13.24 1.84
CA SER A 71 -12.87 -13.12 3.07
C SER A 71 -11.37 -13.28 2.77
N ASP A 72 -10.99 -14.27 1.94
CA ASP A 72 -9.58 -14.45 1.54
C ASP A 72 -9.05 -13.21 0.81
N LEU A 73 -9.87 -12.63 -0.07
CA LEU A 73 -9.51 -11.42 -0.79
C LEU A 73 -9.40 -10.20 0.14
N THR A 74 -10.40 -9.93 0.98
CA THR A 74 -10.42 -8.74 1.86
C THR A 74 -9.41 -8.80 2.99
N SER A 75 -9.00 -10.00 3.41
CA SER A 75 -7.91 -10.21 4.38
C SER A 75 -6.52 -10.33 3.73
N LEU A 76 -6.41 -10.07 2.43
CA LEU A 76 -5.16 -10.23 1.70
C LEU A 76 -4.07 -9.32 2.27
N LEU A 77 -3.01 -9.95 2.77
CA LEU A 77 -1.81 -9.28 3.25
C LEU A 77 -0.71 -9.35 2.19
N ALA A 78 -0.14 -8.20 1.86
CA ALA A 78 1.07 -8.09 1.08
C ALA A 78 2.28 -7.99 2.01
N GLU A 79 3.26 -8.88 1.83
CA GLU A 79 4.50 -8.88 2.60
C GLU A 79 5.55 -8.03 1.90
N VAL A 80 6.19 -7.12 2.64
CA VAL A 80 7.18 -6.20 2.09
C VAL A 80 8.51 -6.90 1.87
N GLY A 81 8.99 -6.89 0.63
CA GLY A 81 10.33 -7.35 0.27
C GLY A 81 11.35 -6.22 0.46
N GLY A 82 12.00 -6.15 1.64
CA GLY A 82 12.83 -5.02 2.06
C GLY A 82 13.82 -4.49 1.03
N ASP A 83 14.63 -5.37 0.43
CA ASP A 83 15.63 -4.96 -0.57
C ASP A 83 15.00 -4.38 -1.85
N LYS A 84 13.86 -4.93 -2.25
CA LYS A 84 13.16 -4.49 -3.44
C LYS A 84 12.51 -3.11 -3.23
N ALA A 85 12.07 -2.80 -2.04
CA ALA A 85 11.46 -1.51 -1.71
C ALA A 85 12.44 -0.32 -1.85
N VAL A 86 13.75 -0.56 -1.75
CA VAL A 86 14.79 0.47 -1.95
C VAL A 86 15.38 0.44 -3.37
N GLN A 87 15.45 -0.74 -4.01
CA GLN A 87 16.01 -0.88 -5.36
C GLN A 87 15.10 -0.31 -6.46
N PHE A 88 13.78 -0.39 -6.27
CA PHE A 88 12.78 0.00 -7.28
C PHE A 88 12.12 1.34 -7.00
N ALA A 89 12.87 2.31 -6.52
CA ALA A 89 12.40 3.65 -6.20
C ALA A 89 11.65 4.38 -7.35
N ASN A 90 11.81 3.94 -8.60
CA ASN A 90 11.17 4.52 -9.78
C ASN A 90 9.98 3.69 -10.29
N THR A 91 9.59 2.61 -9.63
CA THR A 91 8.50 1.75 -10.06
C THR A 91 7.14 2.29 -9.62
N THR A 92 6.08 1.75 -10.21
CA THR A 92 4.71 2.00 -9.80
C THR A 92 4.39 1.23 -8.53
N SER A 93 3.73 1.87 -7.57
CA SER A 93 3.32 1.22 -6.32
C SER A 93 2.10 0.32 -6.56
N LEU A 94 2.02 -0.77 -5.79
CA LEU A 94 0.81 -1.59 -5.66
C LEU A 94 -0.40 -0.71 -5.37
N VAL A 95 -1.49 -0.94 -6.07
CA VAL A 95 -2.74 -0.21 -5.92
C VAL A 95 -3.91 -1.17 -5.77
N SER A 96 -4.92 -0.76 -5.01
CA SER A 96 -6.15 -1.51 -4.83
C SER A 96 -7.36 -0.59 -4.75
N GLY A 97 -8.53 -1.11 -5.06
CA GLY A 97 -9.76 -0.35 -4.97
C GLY A 97 -11.01 -1.21 -5.10
N LEU A 98 -12.10 -0.65 -4.62
CA LEU A 98 -13.45 -1.20 -4.72
C LEU A 98 -14.26 -0.35 -5.67
N TRP A 99 -15.19 -1.00 -6.37
CA TRP A 99 -16.17 -0.27 -7.17
C TRP A 99 -17.12 0.51 -6.25
N ASN A 100 -17.34 1.78 -6.59
CA ASN A 100 -18.35 2.63 -6.01
C ASN A 100 -19.18 3.30 -7.11
N ASN A 101 -20.45 3.54 -6.86
CA ASN A 101 -21.25 4.36 -7.75
C ASN A 101 -20.81 5.83 -7.71
N GLU A 102 -21.30 6.65 -8.65
CA GLU A 102 -20.89 8.07 -8.76
C GLU A 102 -21.18 8.90 -7.48
N ASP A 103 -22.19 8.50 -6.69
CA ASP A 103 -22.59 9.18 -5.46
C ASP A 103 -21.91 8.62 -4.20
N ASP A 104 -21.00 7.66 -4.35
CA ASP A 104 -20.30 6.94 -3.27
C ASP A 104 -21.23 6.30 -2.20
N THR A 105 -22.49 6.06 -2.56
CA THR A 105 -23.51 5.51 -1.65
C THR A 105 -23.63 3.99 -1.71
N LYS A 106 -23.08 3.37 -2.76
CA LYS A 106 -23.14 1.92 -2.99
C LYS A 106 -21.76 1.37 -3.33
N ASP A 107 -21.40 0.29 -2.66
CA ASP A 107 -20.19 -0.51 -2.90
C ASP A 107 -20.41 -1.71 -3.84
N TYR A 108 -21.54 -1.70 -4.57
CA TYR A 108 -21.92 -2.76 -5.51
C TYR A 108 -22.55 -2.17 -6.76
N CYS A 109 -22.42 -2.89 -7.88
CA CYS A 109 -23.07 -2.57 -9.14
C CYS A 109 -24.15 -3.59 -9.46
N THR A 110 -25.10 -3.21 -10.32
CA THR A 110 -26.12 -4.09 -10.88
C THR A 110 -25.89 -4.29 -12.38
N VAL A 111 -25.68 -5.53 -12.78
CA VAL A 111 -25.53 -5.93 -14.19
C VAL A 111 -26.81 -6.58 -14.65
N LYS A 112 -27.41 -6.07 -15.74
CA LYS A 112 -28.59 -6.68 -16.37
C LYS A 112 -28.22 -7.93 -17.17
N VAL A 113 -29.23 -8.71 -17.52
CA VAL A 113 -29.07 -9.94 -18.32
C VAL A 113 -28.44 -9.65 -19.70
N ASP A 114 -28.64 -8.48 -20.25
CA ASP A 114 -28.04 -8.04 -21.52
C ASP A 114 -26.60 -7.51 -21.38
N GLY A 115 -26.03 -7.59 -20.16
CA GLY A 115 -24.68 -7.11 -19.86
C GLY A 115 -24.61 -5.60 -19.58
N THR A 116 -25.74 -4.87 -19.59
CA THR A 116 -25.75 -3.44 -19.31
C THR A 116 -25.56 -3.18 -17.82
N LEU A 117 -24.64 -2.29 -17.47
CA LEU A 117 -24.48 -1.77 -16.12
C LEU A 117 -25.60 -0.76 -15.80
N VAL A 118 -26.30 -0.95 -14.69
CA VAL A 118 -27.44 -0.07 -14.31
C VAL A 118 -26.94 1.26 -13.76
N GLU A 119 -25.94 1.18 -12.87
CA GLU A 119 -25.36 2.36 -12.25
C GLU A 119 -24.03 2.74 -12.93
N LYS A 120 -23.80 4.05 -13.08
CA LYS A 120 -22.46 4.53 -13.39
C LYS A 120 -21.61 4.48 -12.12
N GLY A 121 -20.38 4.03 -12.25
CA GLY A 121 -19.47 3.94 -11.13
C GLY A 121 -18.02 3.83 -11.56
N LYS A 122 -17.12 3.82 -10.58
CA LYS A 122 -15.68 3.81 -10.76
C LYS A 122 -15.01 2.96 -9.69
N ILE A 123 -13.82 2.48 -10.01
CA ILE A 123 -12.91 1.92 -9.02
C ILE A 123 -11.78 2.94 -8.82
N TYR A 124 -11.74 3.55 -7.65
CA TYR A 124 -10.64 4.43 -7.28
C TYR A 124 -9.49 3.59 -6.71
N LEU A 125 -8.44 3.45 -7.49
CA LEU A 125 -7.26 2.72 -7.06
C LEU A 125 -6.41 3.59 -6.13
N LYS A 126 -6.24 3.15 -4.89
CA LYS A 126 -5.39 3.77 -3.86
C LYS A 126 -4.06 3.03 -3.79
N ARG A 127 -2.99 3.76 -3.53
CA ARG A 127 -1.66 3.16 -3.30
C ARG A 127 -1.62 2.47 -1.94
N VAL A 128 -1.07 1.27 -1.93
CA VAL A 128 -0.87 0.47 -0.69
C VAL A 128 0.40 0.87 0.04
N ALA A 129 1.37 1.47 -0.67
CA ALA A 129 2.62 1.94 -0.11
C ALA A 129 2.92 3.39 -0.52
N ALA A 130 3.56 4.12 0.37
CA ALA A 130 4.04 5.46 0.13
C ALA A 130 5.44 5.44 -0.49
N LYS A 131 5.69 6.33 -1.44
CA LYS A 131 7.03 6.65 -1.93
C LYS A 131 7.60 7.79 -1.09
N VAL A 132 8.72 7.53 -0.43
CA VAL A 132 9.43 8.52 0.39
C VAL A 132 10.73 8.89 -0.30
N THR A 133 10.96 10.18 -0.51
CA THR A 133 12.20 10.71 -1.10
C THR A 133 12.84 11.67 -0.12
N PHE A 134 14.09 11.41 0.22
CA PHE A 134 14.92 12.33 0.99
C PHE A 134 15.82 13.11 0.04
N LYS A 135 15.85 14.42 0.22
CA LYS A 135 16.85 15.32 -0.34
C LYS A 135 17.74 15.80 0.81
N ILE A 136 19.04 15.59 0.67
CA ILE A 136 20.02 16.03 1.65
C ILE A 136 20.89 17.10 0.98
N GLU A 137 20.92 18.27 1.59
CA GLU A 137 21.73 19.41 1.15
C GLU A 137 22.78 19.71 2.21
N VAL A 138 23.97 20.08 1.77
CA VAL A 138 25.06 20.48 2.64
C VAL A 138 24.94 21.98 2.91
N ALA A 139 25.01 22.37 4.18
CA ALA A 139 24.99 23.78 4.56
C ALA A 139 26.27 24.48 4.08
N ASP A 140 26.15 25.75 3.71
CA ASP A 140 27.27 26.58 3.21
C ASP A 140 28.49 26.52 4.15
N GLY A 141 29.65 26.31 3.54
CA GLY A 141 30.93 26.23 4.27
C GLY A 141 31.13 24.93 5.07
N ARG A 142 30.31 23.90 4.85
CA ARG A 142 30.46 22.56 5.44
C ARG A 142 30.77 21.54 4.36
N GLU A 143 31.62 20.58 4.71
CA GLU A 143 31.80 19.37 3.91
C GLU A 143 31.07 18.21 4.60
N PHE A 144 30.26 17.48 3.84
CA PHE A 144 29.52 16.33 4.34
C PHE A 144 29.56 15.21 3.29
N LYS A 145 29.78 13.99 3.75
CA LYS A 145 29.77 12.81 2.88
C LYS A 145 28.84 11.76 3.51
N LEU A 146 27.66 11.61 2.93
CA LEU A 146 26.79 10.49 3.25
C LEU A 146 27.30 9.24 2.54
N LYS A 147 27.53 8.17 3.31
CA LYS A 147 28.06 6.90 2.77
C LYS A 147 26.97 5.88 2.50
N SER A 148 26.00 5.81 3.40
CA SER A 148 24.94 4.83 3.31
C SER A 148 23.72 5.28 4.09
N TYR A 149 22.57 4.64 3.82
CA TYR A 149 21.36 4.76 4.63
C TYR A 149 20.72 3.41 4.84
N GLN A 150 19.90 3.31 5.86
CA GLN A 150 19.07 2.16 6.13
C GLN A 150 17.69 2.62 6.61
N VAL A 151 16.64 1.99 6.10
CA VAL A 151 15.26 2.22 6.57
C VAL A 151 14.93 1.15 7.59
N CYS A 152 14.59 1.57 8.80
CA CYS A 152 14.38 0.68 9.93
C CYS A 152 12.93 0.72 10.41
N GLU A 153 12.51 -0.37 11.07
CA GLU A 153 11.20 -0.49 11.72
C GLU A 153 10.00 -0.26 10.78
N VAL A 154 10.08 -0.84 9.59
CA VAL A 154 9.00 -0.83 8.60
C VAL A 154 8.02 -1.97 8.92
N PRO A 155 6.71 -1.75 8.87
CA PRO A 155 5.74 -2.85 8.98
C PRO A 155 5.99 -3.92 7.92
N LYS A 156 6.09 -5.18 8.33
CA LYS A 156 6.42 -6.30 7.43
C LYS A 156 5.29 -6.62 6.46
N LYS A 157 4.04 -6.45 6.90
CA LYS A 157 2.85 -6.77 6.10
C LYS A 157 1.87 -5.62 6.12
N VAL A 158 1.13 -5.47 5.04
CA VAL A 158 0.05 -4.50 4.91
C VAL A 158 -1.19 -5.16 4.32
N ASN A 159 -2.36 -4.85 4.85
CA ASN A 159 -3.62 -5.23 4.21
C ASN A 159 -3.80 -4.42 2.93
N VAL A 160 -4.03 -5.12 1.83
CA VAL A 160 -4.11 -4.51 0.50
C VAL A 160 -5.28 -3.53 0.37
N TRP A 161 -6.38 -3.75 1.10
CA TRP A 161 -7.62 -2.96 0.98
C TRP A 161 -7.73 -1.84 2.00
N GLU A 162 -7.39 -2.14 3.25
CA GLU A 162 -7.59 -1.24 4.38
C GLU A 162 -6.35 -0.42 4.70
N GLY A 163 -5.17 -0.86 4.20
CA GLY A 163 -3.90 -0.24 4.52
C GLY A 163 -3.43 -0.49 5.97
N SER A 164 -4.19 -1.29 6.74
CA SER A 164 -3.74 -1.68 8.09
C SER A 164 -2.47 -2.51 8.02
N THR A 165 -1.55 -2.29 8.94
CA THR A 165 -0.23 -2.93 8.95
C THR A 165 -0.08 -3.90 10.11
N SER A 166 0.78 -4.92 9.91
CA SER A 166 1.13 -5.86 10.99
C SER A 166 1.98 -5.16 12.07
N GLU A 167 1.97 -5.73 13.26
CA GLU A 167 2.89 -5.34 14.34
C GLU A 167 4.32 -5.82 14.09
N GLU A 168 4.49 -6.85 13.26
CA GLU A 168 5.79 -7.36 12.87
C GLU A 168 6.52 -6.35 11.98
N ILE A 169 7.73 -6.01 12.35
CA ILE A 169 8.56 -5.02 11.67
C ILE A 169 9.79 -5.67 11.03
N VAL A 170 10.31 -5.02 10.00
CA VAL A 170 11.57 -5.36 9.33
C VAL A 170 12.42 -4.12 9.14
N SER A 171 13.73 -4.32 8.98
CA SER A 171 14.63 -3.28 8.48
C SER A 171 15.06 -3.63 7.06
N TYR A 172 15.10 -2.62 6.19
CA TYR A 172 15.61 -2.81 4.84
C TYR A 172 17.14 -2.94 4.87
N SER A 173 17.71 -3.58 3.87
CA SER A 173 19.16 -3.66 3.75
C SER A 173 19.79 -2.28 3.62
N THR A 174 20.97 -2.10 4.22
CA THR A 174 21.75 -0.88 4.07
C THR A 174 22.08 -0.64 2.60
N GLN A 175 21.80 0.57 2.12
CA GLN A 175 22.10 0.99 0.78
C GLN A 175 23.30 1.92 0.79
N GLU A 176 24.30 1.67 -0.08
CA GLU A 176 25.39 2.59 -0.29
C GLU A 176 24.95 3.76 -1.15
N LEU A 177 25.41 4.94 -0.80
CA LEU A 177 25.14 6.17 -1.52
C LEU A 177 26.44 6.77 -2.03
N THR A 178 26.47 7.07 -3.33
CA THR A 178 27.52 7.93 -3.91
C THR A 178 26.92 9.31 -4.09
N ILE A 179 27.16 10.21 -3.16
CA ILE A 179 26.71 11.60 -3.26
C ILE A 179 27.81 12.43 -3.91
N SER A 180 27.46 13.14 -4.98
CA SER A 180 28.27 14.23 -5.52
C SER A 180 28.19 15.45 -4.61
N LYS A 181 29.20 16.28 -4.62
CA LYS A 181 29.58 17.32 -3.64
C LYS A 181 28.46 18.12 -2.96
N ASP A 182 27.30 18.30 -3.56
CA ASP A 182 26.33 19.32 -3.09
C ASP A 182 24.93 18.83 -2.81
N GLU A 183 24.50 17.70 -3.36
CA GLU A 183 23.15 17.15 -3.14
C GLU A 183 23.12 15.62 -3.20
N GLY A 184 22.36 15.01 -2.30
CA GLY A 184 22.08 13.59 -2.30
C GLY A 184 20.58 13.30 -2.28
N PHE A 185 20.15 12.36 -3.12
CA PHE A 185 18.79 11.86 -3.12
C PHE A 185 18.79 10.38 -2.86
N PHE A 186 17.85 9.94 -2.04
CA PHE A 186 17.48 8.54 -2.01
C PHE A 186 15.97 8.38 -1.85
N THR A 187 15.45 7.31 -2.41
CA THR A 187 14.02 7.04 -2.43
C THR A 187 13.77 5.59 -2.04
N PHE A 188 12.72 5.37 -1.28
CA PHE A 188 12.24 4.03 -0.95
C PHE A 188 10.71 4.01 -0.87
N TYR A 189 10.16 2.81 -0.88
CA TYR A 189 8.74 2.57 -0.64
C TYR A 189 8.54 1.91 0.71
N MET A 190 7.48 2.26 1.39
CA MET A 190 7.07 1.62 2.63
C MET A 190 5.54 1.63 2.77
N PRO A 191 4.93 0.63 3.42
CA PRO A 191 3.55 0.72 3.89
C PRO A 191 3.40 1.89 4.85
N GLU A 192 2.20 2.42 4.98
CA GLU A 192 1.92 3.43 5.99
C GLU A 192 2.20 2.85 7.39
N ASN A 193 3.12 3.46 8.13
CA ASN A 193 3.37 3.11 9.51
C ASN A 193 2.72 4.16 10.41
N ILE A 194 1.47 3.94 10.74
CA ILE A 194 0.80 4.70 11.78
C ILE A 194 1.29 4.14 13.11
N ALA A 195 2.27 4.81 13.72
CA ALA A 195 2.59 4.56 15.09
C ALA A 195 1.30 4.78 15.91
N ASN A 196 0.68 3.69 16.33
CA ASN A 196 -0.49 3.74 17.17
C ASN A 196 -0.09 4.34 18.50
N GLY A 197 -0.10 5.67 18.54
CA GLY A 197 -0.15 6.35 19.81
C GLY A 197 -1.41 5.96 20.53
N LYS A 198 -1.39 6.09 21.83
CA LYS A 198 -2.56 5.96 22.69
C LYS A 198 -3.79 6.62 22.07
N GLU A 199 -4.95 6.12 22.48
CA GLU A 199 -6.25 6.78 22.41
C GLU A 199 -6.11 8.31 22.42
N GLY A 200 -6.51 8.97 21.34
CA GLY A 200 -6.38 10.42 21.19
C GLY A 200 -5.34 10.92 20.16
N CYS A 201 -4.56 10.05 19.55
CA CYS A 201 -3.61 10.42 18.50
C CYS A 201 -4.27 10.48 17.12
N ASN A 202 -5.17 11.46 16.94
CA ASN A 202 -6.04 11.53 15.77
C ASN A 202 -5.54 12.51 14.69
N SER A 203 -4.50 13.29 14.97
CA SER A 203 -3.95 14.28 14.04
C SER A 203 -2.51 13.97 13.61
N ALA A 204 -2.09 14.54 12.48
CA ALA A 204 -0.71 14.50 12.04
C ALA A 204 0.25 15.11 13.06
N ASP A 205 -0.19 16.20 13.73
CA ASP A 205 0.57 16.89 14.77
C ASP A 205 0.79 16.00 16.01
N ASP A 206 -0.21 15.22 16.41
CA ASP A 206 -0.08 14.32 17.55
C ASP A 206 0.87 13.18 17.22
N ARG A 207 0.80 12.63 15.99
CA ARG A 207 1.74 11.62 15.50
C ARG A 207 3.17 12.14 15.42
N GLU A 208 3.36 13.37 14.94
CA GLU A 208 4.67 14.03 14.89
C GLU A 208 5.27 14.23 16.30
N LYS A 209 4.48 14.63 17.27
CA LYS A 209 4.91 14.79 18.66
C LYS A 209 5.34 13.46 19.28
N LEU A 210 4.63 12.38 18.98
CA LEU A 210 4.97 11.04 19.44
C LEU A 210 6.27 10.52 18.80
N SER A 211 6.43 10.68 17.50
CA SER A 211 7.65 10.26 16.79
C SER A 211 8.89 11.02 17.29
N LYS A 212 8.77 12.32 17.52
CA LYS A 212 9.84 13.13 18.14
C LYS A 212 10.14 12.70 19.58
N GLY A 213 9.15 12.22 20.32
CA GLY A 213 9.33 11.68 21.66
C GLY A 213 10.11 10.36 21.68
N SER A 214 9.87 9.48 20.73
CA SER A 214 10.55 8.17 20.62
C SER A 214 12.04 8.29 20.25
N LEU A 215 12.45 9.37 19.60
CA LEU A 215 13.83 9.61 19.17
C LEU A 215 14.69 10.31 20.26
N ARG A 216 14.11 10.74 21.37
CA ARG A 216 14.85 11.40 22.45
C ARG A 216 15.11 10.42 23.58
N ASN A 217 16.39 10.14 23.83
CA ASN A 217 16.84 9.32 24.94
C ASN A 217 16.53 9.90 26.35
N SER A 218 16.03 11.13 26.41
CA SER A 218 15.60 11.76 27.67
C SER A 218 14.45 12.72 27.41
N PRO A 219 13.29 12.53 28.06
CA PRO A 219 12.21 13.49 27.99
C PRO A 219 12.63 14.83 28.63
N PRO A 220 12.15 15.97 28.14
CA PRO A 220 12.26 17.23 28.88
C PRO A 220 11.65 17.07 30.29
N GLU A 221 12.26 17.71 31.29
CA GLU A 221 11.77 17.64 32.66
C GLU A 221 10.26 17.88 32.76
N GLY A 222 9.56 16.98 33.45
CA GLY A 222 8.12 17.06 33.68
C GLY A 222 7.22 16.40 32.59
N ARG A 223 7.77 15.73 31.56
CA ARG A 223 6.95 14.97 30.60
C ARG A 223 7.18 13.48 30.76
N VAL A 224 6.10 12.76 31.03
CA VAL A 224 6.09 11.29 30.99
C VAL A 224 5.85 10.87 29.52
N PHE A 225 6.87 10.33 28.85
CA PHE A 225 6.68 9.68 27.58
C PHE A 225 6.11 8.29 27.83
N THR A 226 4.95 8.04 27.29
CA THR A 226 4.40 6.70 27.24
C THR A 226 5.00 6.02 26.02
N TYR A 227 5.58 4.83 26.20
CA TYR A 227 6.05 3.98 25.12
C TYR A 227 4.92 3.79 24.10
N VAL A 228 5.26 3.95 22.84
CA VAL A 228 4.37 3.63 21.72
C VAL A 228 4.51 2.13 21.51
N ASP A 229 3.43 1.38 21.55
CA ASP A 229 3.43 -0.08 21.35
C ASP A 229 3.95 -0.47 19.96
N LYS A 230 3.98 0.47 19.04
CA LYS A 230 4.47 0.30 17.67
C LYS A 230 5.51 1.38 17.35
N PRO A 231 6.77 1.00 17.10
CA PRO A 231 7.81 1.97 16.80
C PRO A 231 7.55 2.68 15.47
N ALA A 232 7.94 3.95 15.37
CA ALA A 232 7.91 4.69 14.13
C ALA A 232 9.04 4.25 13.20
N THR A 233 8.80 4.18 11.91
CA THR A 233 9.84 3.97 10.89
C THR A 233 10.83 5.14 10.94
N TYR A 234 12.13 4.84 10.84
CA TYR A 234 13.20 5.84 10.79
C TYR A 234 14.29 5.48 9.76
N VAL A 235 15.10 6.45 9.44
CA VAL A 235 16.23 6.33 8.49
C VAL A 235 17.51 6.78 9.15
#